data_4b19b0e75d3924a338c91675adfe2390
#
_entry.id   4b19b0e75d3924a338c91675adfe2390
#
_cell.length_a   1.000
_cell.length_b   1.000
_cell.length_c   1.000
_cell.angle_alpha   90.00
_cell.angle_beta   90.00
_cell.angle_gamma   90.00
#
_symmetry.space_group_name_H-M   'P 1'
#
loop_
_entity.id
_entity.type
_entity.pdbx_description
1 polymer ?
#
loop_
_entity_poly.entity_id
_entity_poly.type
_entity_poly.pdbx_seq_one_letter_code
_entity_poly.pdbx_strand_id
1 'polypeptide(L)'
;MEEADKTRTYLVLDEENIYNENENFRILAYFSLSTKSIQIARKVAKSKVREFDGINKNAENIDCYLIGQLGKNEIYKDIINGKIILDSAIDIIETIKSFIGRRVILVESVDDEKVIQFYINNGFTKIEEIEIITKDDKIEKLHQLIRRI
;
A
#
# COMPACT_ATOMS: atom_id res chain seq x y z
N MET A 1 -10.85 -12.06 -3.74
CA MET A 1 -10.91 -10.86 -2.87
C MET A 1 -11.68 -9.73 -3.52
N GLU A 2 -11.42 -9.44 -4.78
CA GLU A 2 -12.14 -8.39 -5.51
C GLU A 2 -13.62 -8.73 -5.74
N GLU A 3 -13.92 -9.98 -6.09
CA GLU A 3 -15.29 -10.49 -6.22
C GLU A 3 -16.14 -10.36 -4.93
N ALA A 4 -15.48 -10.32 -3.76
CA ALA A 4 -16.13 -10.11 -2.48
C ALA A 4 -16.20 -8.62 -2.06
N ASP A 5 -15.91 -7.70 -2.96
CA ASP A 5 -15.84 -6.24 -2.72
C ASP A 5 -14.89 -5.81 -1.59
N LYS A 6 -13.90 -6.64 -1.29
CA LYS A 6 -12.91 -6.35 -0.22
C LYS A 6 -11.68 -5.61 -0.72
N THR A 7 -11.40 -5.68 -1.99
CA THR A 7 -10.20 -5.12 -2.62
C THR A 7 -10.56 -4.60 -4.01
N ARG A 8 -9.89 -3.55 -4.44
CA ARG A 8 -9.94 -3.07 -5.82
C ARG A 8 -8.54 -3.06 -6.41
N THR A 9 -8.41 -3.62 -7.60
CA THR A 9 -7.16 -3.63 -8.35
C THR A 9 -7.20 -2.57 -9.44
N TYR A 10 -6.13 -1.80 -9.53
CA TYR A 10 -5.95 -0.74 -10.51
C TYR A 10 -4.80 -1.09 -11.43
N LEU A 11 -4.99 -0.82 -12.70
CA LEU A 11 -3.95 -1.01 -13.72
C LEU A 11 -3.40 0.35 -14.14
N VAL A 12 -2.08 0.43 -14.27
CA VAL A 12 -1.39 1.58 -14.84
C VAL A 12 -1.11 1.28 -16.29
N LEU A 13 -1.73 2.05 -17.19
CA LEU A 13 -1.63 1.88 -18.63
C LEU A 13 -0.71 2.91 -19.24
N ASP A 14 -0.14 2.57 -20.40
CA ASP A 14 0.63 3.50 -21.21
C ASP A 14 -0.31 4.36 -22.04
N GLU A 15 -0.40 5.64 -21.73
CA GLU A 15 -1.32 6.59 -22.34
C GLU A 15 -1.09 6.74 -23.86
N GLU A 16 0.14 6.66 -24.31
CA GLU A 16 0.51 6.76 -25.73
C GLU A 16 -0.08 5.62 -26.59
N ASN A 17 -0.41 4.49 -25.97
CA ASN A 17 -0.92 3.31 -26.66
C ASN A 17 -2.41 3.04 -26.41
N ILE A 18 -3.09 3.82 -25.60
CA ILE A 18 -4.53 3.67 -25.33
C ILE A 18 -5.36 3.92 -26.60
N TYR A 19 -4.89 4.80 -27.46
CA TYR A 19 -5.59 5.24 -28.67
C TYR A 19 -5.07 4.57 -29.96
N ASN A 20 -4.18 3.57 -29.86
CA ASN A 20 -3.73 2.84 -31.02
C ASN A 20 -4.82 1.90 -31.55
N GLU A 21 -5.09 1.95 -32.87
CA GLU A 21 -6.10 1.15 -33.56
C GLU A 21 -5.94 -0.38 -33.39
N ASN A 22 -4.81 -0.84 -32.85
CA ASN A 22 -4.51 -2.26 -32.64
C ASN A 22 -4.97 -2.84 -31.29
N GLU A 23 -5.74 -2.09 -30.49
CA GLU A 23 -6.37 -2.52 -29.24
C GLU A 23 -5.46 -3.16 -28.16
N ASN A 24 -4.14 -3.09 -28.32
CA ASN A 24 -3.17 -3.68 -27.40
C ASN A 24 -2.72 -2.64 -26.36
N PHE A 25 -3.45 -2.59 -25.24
CA PHE A 25 -3.02 -1.81 -24.08
C PHE A 25 -1.72 -2.39 -23.50
N ARG A 26 -0.74 -1.54 -23.23
CA ARG A 26 0.41 -1.93 -22.42
C ARG A 26 0.10 -1.68 -20.96
N ILE A 27 0.01 -2.75 -20.19
CA ILE A 27 -0.12 -2.66 -18.74
C ILE A 27 1.29 -2.53 -18.16
N LEU A 28 1.59 -1.35 -17.62
CA LEU A 28 2.91 -1.03 -17.09
C LEU A 28 3.07 -1.48 -15.65
N ALA A 29 2.02 -1.40 -14.87
CA ALA A 29 2.03 -1.68 -13.44
C ALA A 29 0.63 -1.94 -12.91
N TYR A 30 0.56 -2.33 -11.65
CA TYR A 30 -0.70 -2.52 -10.93
C TYR A 30 -0.52 -2.21 -9.44
N PHE A 31 -1.61 -1.91 -8.79
CA PHE A 31 -1.71 -1.87 -7.33
C PHE A 31 -3.12 -2.22 -6.88
N SER A 32 -3.26 -2.68 -5.66
CA SER A 32 -4.56 -2.97 -5.07
C SER A 32 -4.79 -2.14 -3.82
N LEU A 33 -6.03 -1.71 -3.63
CA LEU A 33 -6.45 -0.92 -2.48
C LEU A 33 -7.55 -1.63 -1.71
N SER A 34 -7.45 -1.59 -0.41
CA SER A 34 -8.46 -2.06 0.53
C SER A 34 -8.34 -1.29 1.85
N THR A 35 -9.01 -1.77 2.87
CA THR A 35 -8.88 -1.24 4.24
C THR A 35 -8.49 -2.36 5.19
N LYS A 36 -7.74 -2.02 6.21
CA LYS A 36 -7.31 -2.95 7.26
C LYS A 36 -7.22 -2.24 8.59
N SER A 37 -7.73 -2.88 9.64
CA SER A 37 -7.47 -2.47 11.01
C SER A 37 -6.28 -3.24 11.54
N ILE A 38 -5.33 -2.53 12.13
CA ILE A 38 -4.13 -3.12 12.74
C ILE A 38 -4.06 -2.80 14.21
N GLN A 39 -3.51 -3.73 15.00
CA GLN A 39 -3.13 -3.43 16.37
C GLN A 39 -1.83 -2.63 16.33
N ILE A 40 -1.83 -1.49 17.01
CA ILE A 40 -0.59 -0.74 17.20
C ILE A 40 0.20 -1.46 18.28
N ALA A 41 1.34 -1.97 17.89
CA ALA A 41 2.26 -2.62 18.80
C ALA A 41 2.59 -1.65 19.97
N ARG A 42 2.65 -2.20 21.20
CA ARG A 42 3.07 -1.45 22.40
C ARG A 42 4.43 -0.78 22.26
N LYS A 43 5.15 -1.08 21.19
CA LYS A 43 6.44 -0.52 20.80
C LYS A 43 6.39 0.89 20.23
N VAL A 44 5.20 1.36 19.84
CA VAL A 44 5.02 2.72 19.29
C VAL A 44 4.71 3.68 20.45
N ALA A 45 5.42 4.80 20.49
CA ALA A 45 5.18 5.82 21.50
C ALA A 45 3.72 6.35 21.46
N LYS A 46 3.14 6.64 22.62
CA LYS A 46 1.77 7.13 22.72
C LYS A 46 1.49 8.40 21.91
N SER A 47 2.49 9.26 21.74
CA SER A 47 2.40 10.44 20.89
C SER A 47 2.19 10.08 19.42
N LYS A 48 2.86 9.02 18.96
CA LYS A 48 2.70 8.48 17.61
C LYS A 48 1.34 7.81 17.44
N VAL A 49 0.88 7.06 18.44
CA VAL A 49 -0.47 6.46 18.43
C VAL A 49 -1.52 7.55 18.24
N ARG A 50 -1.43 8.64 18.97
CA ARG A 50 -2.35 9.79 18.84
C ARG A 50 -2.26 10.43 17.46
N GLU A 51 -1.07 10.53 16.88
CA GLU A 51 -0.87 11.07 15.54
C GLU A 51 -1.61 10.25 14.49
N PHE A 52 -1.57 8.93 14.59
CA PHE A 52 -2.21 8.01 13.67
C PHE A 52 -3.71 7.84 13.92
N ASP A 53 -4.14 7.74 15.16
CA ASP A 53 -5.57 7.67 15.52
C ASP A 53 -6.27 9.02 15.28
N GLY A 54 -5.62 10.09 15.62
CA GLY A 54 -6.12 11.45 15.52
C GLY A 54 -6.65 12.06 16.82
N ILE A 55 -7.10 11.25 17.75
CA ILE A 55 -7.73 11.68 18.98
C ILE A 55 -7.15 10.94 20.20
N ASN A 56 -7.08 9.64 20.12
CA ASN A 56 -6.81 8.76 21.25
C ASN A 56 -5.37 8.27 21.30
N LYS A 57 -4.60 8.71 22.29
CA LYS A 57 -3.23 8.23 22.53
C LYS A 57 -3.14 6.79 23.05
N ASN A 58 -4.25 6.21 23.47
CA ASN A 58 -4.36 4.84 23.99
C ASN A 58 -5.12 3.92 23.02
N ALA A 59 -5.29 4.31 21.77
CA ALA A 59 -5.92 3.47 20.75
C ALA A 59 -5.16 2.14 20.63
N GLU A 60 -5.88 1.04 20.71
CA GLU A 60 -5.31 -0.31 20.51
C GLU A 60 -5.24 -0.66 19.02
N ASN A 61 -6.24 -0.23 18.26
CA ASN A 61 -6.37 -0.48 16.84
C ASN A 61 -6.39 0.82 16.04
N ILE A 62 -5.82 0.78 14.85
CA ILE A 62 -5.87 1.87 13.89
C ILE A 62 -6.41 1.33 12.56
N ASP A 63 -7.39 2.04 12.03
CA ASP A 63 -7.95 1.76 10.72
C ASP A 63 -7.13 2.44 9.64
N CYS A 64 -6.66 1.65 8.70
CA CYS A 64 -5.77 2.09 7.63
C CYS A 64 -6.40 1.86 6.26
N TYR A 65 -6.00 2.68 5.29
CA TYR A 65 -6.04 2.29 3.90
C TYR A 65 -4.87 1.33 3.63
N LEU A 66 -5.13 0.20 3.02
CA LEU A 66 -4.10 -0.77 2.68
C LEU A 66 -3.78 -0.70 1.19
N ILE A 67 -2.51 -0.47 0.88
CA ILE A 67 -1.98 -0.78 -0.45
C ILE A 67 -1.50 -2.23 -0.38
N GLY A 68 -2.31 -3.16 -0.88
CA GLY A 68 -2.09 -4.59 -0.71
C GLY A 68 -1.04 -5.17 -1.64
N GLN A 69 -1.03 -4.69 -2.87
CA GLN A 69 -0.07 -5.09 -3.89
C GLN A 69 0.36 -3.85 -4.66
N LEU A 70 1.62 -3.79 -5.00
CA LEU A 70 2.18 -2.75 -5.85
C LEU A 70 3.32 -3.37 -6.64
N GLY A 71 3.17 -3.43 -7.95
CA GLY A 71 4.14 -4.10 -8.78
C GLY A 71 4.25 -3.52 -10.18
N LYS A 72 5.42 -3.71 -10.78
CA LYS A 72 5.68 -3.39 -12.19
C LYS A 72 5.49 -4.62 -13.05
N ASN A 73 5.07 -4.41 -14.29
CA ASN A 73 5.21 -5.42 -15.33
C ASN A 73 6.70 -5.52 -15.70
N GLU A 74 7.29 -6.70 -15.52
CA GLU A 74 8.71 -6.94 -15.82
C GLU A 74 9.12 -6.59 -17.25
N ILE A 75 8.19 -6.75 -18.21
CA ILE A 75 8.43 -6.41 -19.63
C ILE A 75 8.70 -4.91 -19.79
N TYR A 76 8.08 -4.06 -18.98
CA TYR A 76 8.13 -2.60 -19.08
C TYR A 76 8.76 -1.93 -17.85
N LYS A 77 9.54 -2.67 -17.06
CA LYS A 77 10.09 -2.19 -15.78
C LYS A 77 10.93 -0.91 -15.87
N ASP A 78 11.51 -0.64 -17.04
CA ASP A 78 12.34 0.54 -17.29
C ASP A 78 11.53 1.76 -17.77
N ILE A 79 10.24 1.59 -18.08
CA ILE A 79 9.35 2.65 -18.57
C ILE A 79 8.72 3.43 -17.41
N ILE A 80 8.45 2.75 -16.30
CA ILE A 80 7.78 3.34 -15.14
C ILE A 80 8.61 3.08 -13.87
N ASN A 81 8.70 4.08 -13.00
CA ASN A 81 9.32 3.89 -11.70
C ASN A 81 8.28 3.66 -10.59
N GLY A 82 8.73 3.01 -9.50
CA GLY A 82 7.85 2.66 -8.39
C GLY A 82 7.20 3.84 -7.71
N LYS A 83 7.85 5.01 -7.70
CA LYS A 83 7.29 6.22 -7.10
C LYS A 83 6.03 6.69 -7.82
N ILE A 84 6.01 6.64 -9.14
CA ILE A 84 4.82 7.02 -9.94
C ILE A 84 3.64 6.11 -9.59
N ILE A 85 3.89 4.81 -9.43
CA ILE A 85 2.85 3.84 -9.07
C ILE A 85 2.32 4.14 -7.66
N LEU A 86 3.23 4.36 -6.72
CA LEU A 86 2.88 4.68 -5.34
C LEU A 86 2.11 5.99 -5.24
N ASP A 87 2.55 7.03 -5.92
CA ASP A 87 1.87 8.33 -5.95
C ASP A 87 0.45 8.20 -6.53
N SER A 88 0.27 7.40 -7.58
CA SER A 88 -1.05 7.12 -8.15
C SER A 88 -1.98 6.44 -7.14
N ALA A 89 -1.48 5.49 -6.36
CA ALA A 89 -2.25 4.84 -5.30
C ALA A 89 -2.62 5.84 -4.19
N ILE A 90 -1.68 6.68 -3.79
CA ILE A 90 -1.89 7.70 -2.74
C ILE A 90 -2.91 8.74 -3.21
N ASP A 91 -2.87 9.19 -4.45
CA ASP A 91 -3.83 10.16 -5.01
C ASP A 91 -5.27 9.63 -4.94
N ILE A 92 -5.47 8.36 -5.25
CA ILE A 92 -6.80 7.72 -5.11
C ILE A 92 -7.21 7.68 -3.63
N ILE A 93 -6.30 7.30 -2.74
CA ILE A 93 -6.57 7.24 -1.29
C ILE A 93 -6.91 8.63 -0.75
N GLU A 94 -6.21 9.68 -1.14
CA GLU A 94 -6.52 11.05 -0.72
C GLU A 94 -7.90 11.50 -1.19
N THR A 95 -8.30 11.10 -2.39
CA THR A 95 -9.66 11.33 -2.88
C THR A 95 -10.69 10.62 -2.01
N ILE A 96 -10.48 9.36 -1.70
CA ILE A 96 -11.36 8.58 -0.82
C ILE A 96 -11.40 9.18 0.59
N LYS A 97 -10.25 9.62 1.11
CA LYS A 97 -10.15 10.28 2.41
C LYS A 97 -11.06 11.50 2.50
N SER A 98 -11.21 12.26 1.42
CA SER A 98 -12.10 13.42 1.40
C SER A 98 -13.57 13.07 1.62
N PHE A 99 -13.96 11.82 1.35
CA PHE A 99 -15.34 11.35 1.51
C PHE A 99 -15.58 10.62 2.83
N ILE A 100 -14.63 9.80 3.30
CA ILE A 100 -14.86 8.90 4.44
C ILE A 100 -13.88 9.09 5.62
N GLY A 101 -12.90 9.96 5.48
CA GLY A 101 -11.89 10.17 6.52
C GLY A 101 -10.82 9.08 6.53
N ARG A 102 -10.28 8.78 7.72
CA ARG A 102 -9.06 8.01 8.01
C ARG A 102 -7.80 8.78 7.63
N ARG A 103 -6.68 8.44 8.23
CA ARG A 103 -5.48 9.25 8.07
C ARG A 103 -4.19 8.46 7.90
N VAL A 104 -4.27 7.15 7.77
CA VAL A 104 -3.10 6.29 7.73
C VAL A 104 -3.16 5.36 6.52
N ILE A 105 -2.06 5.29 5.80
CA ILE A 105 -1.81 4.28 4.78
C ILE A 105 -0.91 3.21 5.37
N LEU A 106 -1.26 1.95 5.18
CA LEU A 106 -0.48 0.78 5.53
C LEU A 106 0.04 0.11 4.25
N VAL A 107 1.29 -0.28 4.27
CA VAL A 107 1.86 -1.25 3.33
C VAL A 107 2.44 -2.43 4.10
N GLU A 108 2.30 -3.62 3.55
CA GLU A 108 2.89 -4.84 4.06
C GLU A 108 3.94 -5.31 3.05
N SER A 109 5.19 -4.96 3.31
CA SER A 109 6.30 -5.20 2.40
C SER A 109 6.90 -6.58 2.61
N VAL A 110 7.30 -7.21 1.50
CA VAL A 110 8.17 -8.39 1.54
C VAL A 110 9.48 -8.10 2.27
N ASP A 111 10.15 -9.16 2.74
CA ASP A 111 11.44 -9.07 3.44
C ASP A 111 12.59 -8.83 2.44
N ASP A 112 12.57 -7.67 1.83
CA ASP A 112 13.58 -7.16 0.89
C ASP A 112 13.96 -5.74 1.29
N GLU A 113 15.23 -5.55 1.65
CA GLU A 113 15.74 -4.28 2.14
C GLU A 113 15.55 -3.13 1.14
N LYS A 114 15.67 -3.40 -0.15
CA LYS A 114 15.45 -2.38 -1.20
C LYS A 114 14.01 -1.91 -1.24
N VAL A 115 13.08 -2.84 -1.10
CA VAL A 115 11.63 -2.55 -1.09
C VAL A 115 11.26 -1.78 0.18
N ILE A 116 11.76 -2.21 1.33
CA ILE A 116 11.54 -1.53 2.61
C ILE A 116 12.09 -0.10 2.54
N GLN A 117 13.32 0.07 2.06
CA GLN A 117 13.95 1.38 1.93
C GLN A 117 13.21 2.30 0.94
N PHE A 118 12.66 1.73 -0.12
CA PHE A 118 11.80 2.47 -1.05
C PHE A 118 10.60 3.12 -0.33
N TYR A 119 9.90 2.37 0.52
CA TYR A 119 8.80 2.92 1.29
C TYR A 119 9.25 3.95 2.32
N ILE A 120 10.36 3.69 3.02
CA ILE A 120 10.92 4.64 3.98
C ILE A 120 11.28 5.96 3.29
N ASN A 121 11.91 5.90 2.13
CA ASN A 121 12.26 7.09 1.33
C ASN A 121 11.02 7.85 0.83
N ASN A 122 9.86 7.21 0.80
CA ASN A 122 8.58 7.81 0.44
C ASN A 122 7.70 8.15 1.66
N GLY A 123 8.29 8.32 2.83
CA GLY A 123 7.62 8.84 4.02
C GLY A 123 6.92 7.81 4.89
N PHE A 124 7.13 6.53 4.65
CA PHE A 124 6.63 5.46 5.51
C PHE A 124 7.57 5.19 6.68
N THR A 125 6.99 4.79 7.79
CA THR A 125 7.73 4.37 8.99
C THR A 125 7.43 2.90 9.27
N LYS A 126 8.48 2.11 9.44
CA LYS A 126 8.34 0.70 9.82
C LYS A 126 7.84 0.60 11.27
N ILE A 127 6.82 -0.20 11.50
CA ILE A 127 6.23 -0.39 12.83
C ILE A 127 6.38 -1.81 13.35
N GLU A 128 6.30 -2.83 12.51
CA GLU A 128 6.30 -4.22 12.96
C GLU A 128 6.76 -5.17 11.86
N GLU A 129 7.29 -6.32 12.28
CA GLU A 129 7.44 -7.51 11.46
C GLU A 129 6.37 -8.51 11.83
N ILE A 130 5.73 -9.09 10.84
CA ILE A 130 4.74 -10.16 11.02
C ILE A 130 5.14 -11.39 10.21
N GLU A 131 4.75 -12.54 10.68
CA GLU A 131 4.90 -13.80 9.95
C GLU A 131 3.54 -14.24 9.42
N ILE A 132 3.50 -14.61 8.15
CA ILE A 132 2.31 -15.20 7.53
C ILE A 132 2.61 -16.59 7.04
N ILE A 133 1.59 -17.45 7.02
CA ILE A 133 1.65 -18.76 6.40
C ILE A 133 1.05 -18.63 5.01
N THR A 134 1.85 -18.95 3.99
CA THR A 134 1.40 -18.94 2.60
C THR A 134 0.54 -20.17 2.28
N LYS A 135 -0.09 -20.16 1.11
CA LYS A 135 -0.88 -21.30 0.61
C LYS A 135 -0.07 -22.59 0.49
N ASP A 136 1.27 -22.50 0.38
CA ASP A 136 2.20 -23.61 0.28
C ASP A 136 2.77 -24.03 1.66
N ASP A 137 2.14 -23.62 2.76
CA ASP A 137 2.57 -23.84 4.14
C ASP A 137 3.99 -23.30 4.46
N LYS A 138 4.44 -22.31 3.71
CA LYS A 138 5.70 -21.60 3.97
C LYS A 138 5.46 -20.41 4.88
N ILE A 139 6.41 -20.18 5.79
CA ILE A 139 6.43 -18.98 6.64
C ILE A 139 7.14 -17.86 5.87
N GLU A 140 6.44 -16.76 5.65
CA GLU A 140 7.00 -15.54 5.08
C GLU A 140 6.95 -14.40 6.08
N LYS A 141 8.02 -13.58 6.10
CA LYS A 141 8.04 -12.33 6.85
C LYS A 141 7.46 -11.20 6.01
N LEU A 142 6.60 -10.41 6.64
CA LEU A 142 6.15 -9.13 6.11
C LEU A 142 6.52 -8.02 7.07
N HIS A 143 6.90 -6.88 6.53
CA HIS A 143 7.18 -5.68 7.29
C HIS A 143 6.02 -4.70 7.12
N GLN A 144 5.40 -4.33 8.24
CA GLN A 144 4.35 -3.32 8.25
C GLN A 144 4.96 -1.93 8.34
N LEU A 145 4.63 -1.09 7.36
CA LEU A 145 5.04 0.31 7.34
C LEU A 145 3.78 1.18 7.17
N ILE A 146 3.78 2.29 7.88
CA ILE A 146 2.65 3.23 7.85
C ILE A 146 3.11 4.64 7.49
N ARG A 147 2.22 5.36 6.84
CA ARG A 147 2.38 6.77 6.52
C ARG A 147 1.10 7.52 6.86
N ARG A 148 1.25 8.63 7.57
CA ARG A 148 0.14 9.56 7.77
C ARG A 148 -0.12 10.39 6.53
N ILE A 149 -1.36 10.60 6.24
CA ILE A 149 -1.85 11.49 5.19
C ILE A 149 -2.79 12.56 5.71
#